data_d3073bdc91d687a086bdf81a411860cd
#
_entry.id   d3073bdc91d687a086bdf81a411860cd
#
_cell.length_a   1.000
_cell.length_b   1.000
_cell.length_c   1.000
_cell.angle_alpha   90.00
_cell.angle_beta   90.00
_cell.angle_gamma   90.00
#
_symmetry.space_group_name_H-M   'P 1'
#
loop_
_entity.id
_entity.type
_entity.pdbx_description
1 polymer ?
#
loop_
_entity_poly.entity_id
_entity_poly.type
_entity_poly.pdbx_seq_one_letter_code
_entity_poly.pdbx_strand_id
1 'polypeptide(L)'
;MSEDHQPESGGDETDVEDCVASCPIDATLADQLVGLADLPWHEPAVTGRAMRSLGWSTDGVPTDEARFVTPAGHAVYTDYGLYLPFVHYYVVGGELWPDDFWGSQPGWTSEPGAGRVEFEAYLDAAIDRFAERLGPPECDVRTEGRYLAIGRYSWRYAAWRRGDTILVVGPALDGYSYGQDEEAVVYIGEFAQDRPFPAAADFLGLLRK
;
A
#
# COMPACT_ATOMS: atom_id res chain seq x y z
N MET A 1 -52.78 37.43 0.60
CA MET A 1 -51.59 37.11 -0.17
C MET A 1 -50.53 36.88 0.85
N SER A 2 -50.33 35.60 1.21
CA SER A 2 -49.26 35.16 2.13
C SER A 2 -48.20 34.53 1.26
N GLU A 3 -47.02 35.12 1.25
CA GLU A 3 -45.83 34.53 0.62
C GLU A 3 -45.25 33.50 1.60
N ASP A 4 -45.37 32.22 1.22
CA ASP A 4 -44.68 31.10 1.83
C ASP A 4 -43.17 31.22 1.53
N HIS A 5 -42.42 31.56 2.54
CA HIS A 5 -40.98 31.49 2.54
C HIS A 5 -40.59 30.03 2.83
N GLN A 6 -40.23 29.27 1.79
CA GLN A 6 -39.55 27.98 1.96
C GLN A 6 -38.13 28.27 2.44
N PRO A 7 -37.66 27.63 3.53
CA PRO A 7 -36.26 27.66 3.86
C PRO A 7 -35.49 26.83 2.84
N GLU A 8 -34.55 27.46 2.14
CA GLU A 8 -33.51 26.74 1.37
C GLU A 8 -32.77 25.82 2.34
N SER A 9 -32.90 24.52 2.10
CA SER A 9 -32.07 23.54 2.73
C SER A 9 -30.64 23.70 2.16
N GLY A 10 -29.80 24.45 2.89
CA GLY A 10 -28.36 24.41 2.70
C GLY A 10 -27.90 22.98 2.97
N GLY A 11 -27.75 22.18 1.91
CA GLY A 11 -27.03 20.94 1.97
C GLY A 11 -25.62 21.29 2.43
N ASP A 12 -25.20 20.68 3.50
CA ASP A 12 -23.83 20.67 3.95
C ASP A 12 -23.03 20.00 2.78
N GLU A 13 -22.48 20.81 1.89
CA GLU A 13 -21.50 20.31 0.92
C GLU A 13 -20.32 19.85 1.79
N THR A 14 -20.28 18.54 2.07
CA THR A 14 -19.09 17.94 2.64
C THR A 14 -17.95 18.26 1.69
N ASP A 15 -16.99 19.06 2.17
CA ASP A 15 -15.79 19.39 1.43
C ASP A 15 -15.05 18.06 1.12
N VAL A 16 -15.01 17.74 -0.16
CA VAL A 16 -14.32 16.54 -0.66
C VAL A 16 -12.87 16.93 -0.91
N GLU A 17 -11.94 16.22 -0.27
CA GLU A 17 -10.53 16.59 -0.28
C GLU A 17 -9.63 15.38 -0.56
N ASP A 18 -8.61 15.59 -1.41
CA ASP A 18 -7.53 14.61 -1.59
C ASP A 18 -6.79 14.41 -0.26
N CYS A 19 -6.38 13.18 0.02
CA CYS A 19 -5.70 12.83 1.25
C CYS A 19 -4.63 11.77 1.01
N VAL A 20 -3.49 11.92 1.66
CA VAL A 20 -2.46 10.88 1.76
C VAL A 20 -2.37 10.42 3.20
N ALA A 21 -2.70 9.16 3.46
CA ALA A 21 -2.44 8.51 4.74
C ALA A 21 -1.20 7.63 4.63
N SER A 22 -0.31 7.68 5.61
CA SER A 22 0.95 6.97 5.57
C SER A 22 1.35 6.35 6.91
N CYS A 23 1.99 5.21 6.83
CA CYS A 23 2.76 4.56 7.88
C CYS A 23 4.12 4.18 7.24
N PRO A 24 5.14 5.06 7.27
CA PRO A 24 6.34 4.89 6.48
C PRO A 24 7.16 3.66 6.87
N ILE A 25 7.82 3.04 5.88
CA ILE A 25 8.76 1.93 6.10
C ILE A 25 10.01 2.48 6.78
N ASP A 26 10.18 2.17 8.07
CA ASP A 26 11.39 2.52 8.80
C ASP A 26 12.55 1.54 8.56
N ALA A 27 13.72 1.82 9.14
CA ALA A 27 14.90 0.99 8.98
C ALA A 27 14.68 -0.43 9.54
N THR A 28 14.01 -0.55 10.67
CA THR A 28 13.76 -1.83 11.34
C THR A 28 12.81 -2.71 10.52
N LEU A 29 11.72 -2.13 10.04
CA LEU A 29 10.75 -2.85 9.21
C LEU A 29 11.37 -3.27 7.87
N ALA A 30 12.19 -2.41 7.25
CA ALA A 30 12.89 -2.77 6.03
C ALA A 30 13.83 -3.98 6.24
N ASP A 31 14.58 -4.02 7.35
CA ASP A 31 15.44 -5.15 7.70
C ASP A 31 14.61 -6.44 7.94
N GLN A 32 13.46 -6.33 8.60
CA GLN A 32 12.54 -7.44 8.79
C GLN A 32 12.00 -7.97 7.45
N LEU A 33 11.54 -7.09 6.57
CA LEU A 33 10.99 -7.46 5.26
C LEU A 33 12.06 -8.10 4.35
N VAL A 34 13.30 -7.60 4.37
CA VAL A 34 14.42 -8.25 3.67
C VAL A 34 14.66 -9.65 4.20
N GLY A 35 14.67 -9.84 5.52
CA GLY A 35 14.81 -11.17 6.13
C GLY A 35 13.65 -12.12 5.80
N LEU A 36 12.42 -11.60 5.70
CA LEU A 36 11.25 -12.38 5.29
C LEU A 36 11.31 -12.76 3.80
N ALA A 37 11.92 -11.95 2.95
CA ALA A 37 12.08 -12.24 1.53
C ALA A 37 13.01 -13.44 1.27
N ASP A 38 13.85 -13.82 2.22
CA ASP A 38 14.73 -14.99 2.13
C ASP A 38 14.05 -16.31 2.56
N LEU A 39 12.76 -16.26 2.95
CA LEU A 39 12.02 -17.43 3.43
C LEU A 39 11.27 -18.16 2.30
N PRO A 40 10.97 -19.46 2.48
CA PRO A 40 10.16 -20.22 1.54
C PRO A 40 8.66 -19.82 1.67
N TRP A 41 8.17 -19.00 0.77
CA TRP A 41 6.79 -18.51 0.81
C TRP A 41 5.73 -19.56 0.48
N HIS A 42 6.12 -20.70 -0.10
CA HIS A 42 5.25 -21.89 -0.25
C HIS A 42 5.00 -22.63 1.07
N GLU A 43 5.66 -22.23 2.17
CA GLU A 43 5.49 -22.82 3.51
C GLU A 43 4.86 -21.80 4.49
N PRO A 44 3.52 -21.59 4.49
CA PRO A 44 2.87 -20.58 5.33
C PRO A 44 3.12 -20.73 6.83
N ALA A 45 3.39 -21.97 7.29
CA ALA A 45 3.74 -22.22 8.68
C ALA A 45 5.13 -21.66 9.06
N VAL A 46 6.07 -21.61 8.12
CA VAL A 46 7.42 -21.04 8.32
C VAL A 46 7.33 -19.52 8.36
N THR A 47 6.74 -18.92 7.34
CA THR A 47 6.60 -17.46 7.24
C THR A 47 5.74 -16.90 8.37
N GLY A 48 4.63 -17.55 8.74
CA GLY A 48 3.80 -17.13 9.87
C GLY A 48 4.52 -17.24 11.24
N ARG A 49 5.41 -18.23 11.47
CA ARG A 49 6.24 -18.26 12.68
C ARG A 49 7.26 -17.14 12.70
N ALA A 50 7.89 -16.87 11.55
CA ALA A 50 8.86 -15.79 11.44
C ALA A 50 8.22 -14.44 11.75
N MET A 51 7.07 -14.11 11.16
CA MET A 51 6.34 -12.87 11.45
C MET A 51 6.00 -12.73 12.94
N ARG A 52 5.51 -13.80 13.58
CA ARG A 52 5.28 -13.77 15.03
C ARG A 52 6.56 -13.56 15.85
N SER A 53 7.69 -14.13 15.43
CA SER A 53 8.97 -13.92 16.13
C SER A 53 9.50 -12.47 16.00
N LEU A 54 9.04 -11.73 14.99
CA LEU A 54 9.30 -10.31 14.81
C LEU A 54 8.35 -9.41 15.64
N GLY A 55 7.44 -10.03 16.42
CA GLY A 55 6.46 -9.30 17.23
C GLY A 55 5.21 -8.87 16.45
N TRP A 56 4.99 -9.39 15.24
CA TRP A 56 3.78 -9.10 14.48
C TRP A 56 2.61 -9.85 15.09
N SER A 57 1.50 -9.15 15.33
CA SER A 57 0.32 -9.68 16.01
C SER A 57 -0.74 -10.15 15.01
N THR A 58 -1.52 -11.14 15.41
CA THR A 58 -2.78 -11.51 14.74
C THR A 58 -3.99 -10.82 15.36
N ASP A 59 -3.79 -10.08 16.46
CA ASP A 59 -4.83 -9.36 17.17
C ASP A 59 -4.79 -7.88 16.76
N GLY A 60 -5.95 -7.25 16.67
CA GLY A 60 -6.05 -5.82 16.33
C GLY A 60 -5.76 -5.51 14.86
N VAL A 61 -5.94 -6.48 13.96
CA VAL A 61 -5.85 -6.25 12.53
C VAL A 61 -6.92 -5.24 12.08
N PRO A 62 -6.57 -4.25 11.27
CA PRO A 62 -7.49 -3.16 10.91
C PRO A 62 -8.62 -3.60 9.97
N THR A 63 -8.47 -4.76 9.33
CA THR A 63 -9.43 -5.29 8.35
C THR A 63 -9.59 -6.79 8.52
N ASP A 64 -10.75 -7.34 8.17
CA ASP A 64 -11.03 -8.78 8.29
C ASP A 64 -10.14 -9.65 7.39
N GLU A 65 -9.57 -9.08 6.33
CA GLU A 65 -8.70 -9.76 5.37
C GLU A 65 -7.23 -9.78 5.81
N ALA A 66 -6.80 -8.83 6.64
CA ALA A 66 -5.45 -8.82 7.17
C ALA A 66 -5.21 -10.00 8.10
N ARG A 67 -4.01 -10.58 8.04
CA ARG A 67 -3.63 -11.75 8.87
C ARG A 67 -2.70 -11.36 10.02
N PHE A 68 -1.99 -10.27 9.85
CA PHE A 68 -1.08 -9.72 10.87
C PHE A 68 -1.16 -8.20 10.88
N VAL A 69 -0.73 -7.62 12.00
CA VAL A 69 -0.39 -6.21 12.11
C VAL A 69 1.03 -6.08 12.65
N THR A 70 1.83 -5.21 12.02
CA THR A 70 3.18 -4.93 12.51
C THR A 70 3.13 -4.08 13.79
N PRO A 71 4.19 -4.02 14.60
CA PRO A 71 4.26 -3.13 15.76
C PRO A 71 4.06 -1.64 15.41
N ALA A 72 4.34 -1.26 14.15
CA ALA A 72 4.13 0.11 13.66
C ALA A 72 2.69 0.39 13.20
N GLY A 73 1.85 -0.64 13.00
CA GLY A 73 0.46 -0.49 12.60
C GLY A 73 0.14 -0.87 11.15
N HIS A 74 1.11 -1.40 10.39
CA HIS A 74 0.81 -1.84 9.01
C HIS A 74 -0.06 -3.10 9.03
N ALA A 75 -1.15 -3.09 8.26
CA ALA A 75 -1.90 -4.30 7.92
C ALA A 75 -1.06 -5.21 7.01
N VAL A 76 -1.08 -6.52 7.25
CA VAL A 76 -0.32 -7.49 6.47
C VAL A 76 -1.25 -8.59 5.97
N TYR A 77 -1.25 -8.78 4.66
CA TYR A 77 -2.04 -9.80 3.97
C TYR A 77 -1.08 -10.89 3.47
N THR A 78 -1.50 -12.15 3.55
CA THR A 78 -0.58 -13.29 3.29
C THR A 78 -1.17 -14.38 2.40
N ASP A 79 -2.26 -14.14 1.67
CA ASP A 79 -2.94 -15.18 0.91
C ASP A 79 -2.13 -15.66 -0.32
N TYR A 80 -1.38 -14.76 -0.96
CA TYR A 80 -0.56 -15.04 -2.15
C TYR A 80 0.89 -14.55 -2.02
N GLY A 81 1.42 -14.52 -0.82
CA GLY A 81 2.67 -13.91 -0.46
C GLY A 81 2.43 -12.85 0.62
N LEU A 82 3.43 -12.07 0.98
CA LEU A 82 3.25 -10.92 1.86
C LEU A 82 2.84 -9.71 1.02
N TYR A 83 1.80 -9.03 1.46
CA TYR A 83 1.34 -7.78 0.92
C TYR A 83 1.17 -6.79 2.07
N LEU A 84 1.90 -5.68 2.04
CA LEU A 84 1.96 -4.70 3.13
C LEU A 84 1.82 -3.29 2.55
N PRO A 85 0.63 -2.68 2.64
CA PRO A 85 0.44 -1.27 2.34
C PRO A 85 1.16 -0.39 3.36
N PHE A 86 1.72 0.74 2.90
CA PHE A 86 2.40 1.69 3.77
C PHE A 86 2.05 3.15 3.46
N VAL A 87 1.34 3.40 2.36
CA VAL A 87 0.74 4.69 2.04
C VAL A 87 -0.52 4.49 1.22
N HIS A 88 -1.56 5.28 1.47
CA HIS A 88 -2.80 5.34 0.72
C HIS A 88 -3.01 6.74 0.17
N TYR A 89 -3.51 6.83 -1.07
CA TYR A 89 -3.96 8.06 -1.69
C TYR A 89 -5.43 7.91 -2.07
N TYR A 90 -6.30 8.72 -1.47
CA TYR A 90 -7.74 8.62 -1.56
C TYR A 90 -8.42 9.97 -1.34
N VAL A 91 -9.73 9.98 -1.49
CA VAL A 91 -10.57 11.18 -1.32
C VAL A 91 -11.41 11.05 -0.05
N VAL A 92 -11.24 11.96 0.89
CA VAL A 92 -12.01 12.04 2.13
C VAL A 92 -13.21 12.96 1.93
N GLY A 93 -14.32 12.70 2.65
CA GLY A 93 -15.57 13.44 2.51
C GLY A 93 -16.48 12.94 1.37
N GLY A 94 -16.03 11.93 0.62
CA GLY A 94 -16.81 11.31 -0.45
C GLY A 94 -17.71 10.16 0.04
N GLU A 95 -18.48 9.58 -0.88
CA GLU A 95 -19.40 8.47 -0.56
C GLU A 95 -18.65 7.23 0.00
N LEU A 96 -17.44 6.97 -0.48
CA LEU A 96 -16.66 5.80 -0.09
C LEU A 96 -15.92 6.01 1.25
N TRP A 97 -15.35 7.17 1.42
CA TRP A 97 -14.60 7.55 2.62
C TRP A 97 -15.20 8.83 3.22
N PRO A 98 -16.35 8.76 3.93
CA PRO A 98 -16.93 9.92 4.60
C PRO A 98 -16.00 10.48 5.67
N ASP A 99 -15.17 9.63 6.26
CA ASP A 99 -14.18 9.95 7.28
C ASP A 99 -12.79 9.46 6.87
N ASP A 100 -11.75 9.98 7.50
CA ASP A 100 -10.37 9.54 7.33
C ASP A 100 -10.14 8.17 7.98
N PHE A 101 -10.48 7.12 7.26
CA PHE A 101 -10.33 5.74 7.76
C PHE A 101 -8.87 5.36 8.00
N TRP A 102 -7.99 5.59 7.01
CA TRP A 102 -6.60 5.14 7.11
C TRP A 102 -5.81 5.96 8.12
N GLY A 103 -5.91 7.30 8.10
CA GLY A 103 -5.22 8.15 9.08
C GLY A 103 -5.67 7.94 10.51
N SER A 104 -6.87 7.38 10.72
CA SER A 104 -7.37 7.02 12.06
C SER A 104 -6.77 5.71 12.62
N GLN A 105 -6.10 4.91 11.80
CA GLN A 105 -5.51 3.66 12.24
C GLN A 105 -4.27 3.89 13.14
N PRO A 106 -4.04 3.04 14.14
CA PRO A 106 -2.86 3.15 14.99
C PRO A 106 -1.55 3.11 14.18
N GLY A 107 -0.69 4.09 14.40
CA GLY A 107 0.60 4.21 13.71
C GLY A 107 0.56 4.90 12.36
N TRP A 108 -0.62 5.21 11.84
CA TRP A 108 -0.81 5.97 10.62
C TRP A 108 -0.96 7.46 10.89
N THR A 109 -0.61 8.26 9.92
CA THR A 109 -0.86 9.70 9.89
C THR A 109 -1.45 10.08 8.55
N SER A 110 -2.35 11.06 8.54
CA SER A 110 -2.92 11.59 7.31
C SER A 110 -2.50 13.04 7.08
N GLU A 111 -2.44 13.40 5.82
CA GLU A 111 -2.14 14.73 5.32
C GLU A 111 -3.30 15.16 4.39
N PRO A 112 -4.35 15.82 4.95
CA PRO A 112 -5.43 16.39 4.14
C PRO A 112 -4.89 17.43 3.16
N GLY A 113 -5.39 17.46 1.94
CA GLY A 113 -4.89 18.29 0.84
C GLY A 113 -3.60 17.81 0.20
N ALA A 114 -2.98 16.76 0.74
CA ALA A 114 -1.82 16.14 0.11
C ALA A 114 -2.25 15.34 -1.13
N GLY A 115 -1.41 15.34 -2.15
CA GLY A 115 -1.71 14.75 -3.43
C GLY A 115 -0.66 13.75 -3.90
N ARG A 116 -0.61 13.61 -5.21
CA ARG A 116 0.26 12.64 -5.89
C ARG A 116 1.75 12.81 -5.58
N VAL A 117 2.20 14.03 -5.41
CA VAL A 117 3.62 14.34 -5.15
C VAL A 117 4.06 13.76 -3.80
N GLU A 118 3.22 13.91 -2.78
CA GLU A 118 3.46 13.39 -1.44
C GLU A 118 3.41 11.85 -1.44
N PHE A 119 2.43 11.25 -2.12
CA PHE A 119 2.34 9.81 -2.30
C PHE A 119 3.61 9.23 -2.97
N GLU A 120 4.06 9.84 -4.06
CA GLU A 120 5.27 9.41 -4.78
C GLU A 120 6.54 9.61 -3.92
N ALA A 121 6.60 10.64 -3.08
CA ALA A 121 7.73 10.85 -2.16
C ALA A 121 7.85 9.72 -1.12
N TYR A 122 6.73 9.24 -0.57
CA TYR A 122 6.73 8.06 0.32
C TYR A 122 7.17 6.79 -0.40
N LEU A 123 6.72 6.59 -1.63
CA LEU A 123 7.11 5.46 -2.45
C LEU A 123 8.62 5.47 -2.74
N ASP A 124 9.15 6.61 -3.19
CA ASP A 124 10.58 6.76 -3.50
C ASP A 124 11.44 6.57 -2.24
N ALA A 125 11.03 7.11 -1.10
CA ALA A 125 11.72 6.91 0.18
C ALA A 125 11.75 5.43 0.60
N ALA A 126 10.68 4.67 0.39
CA ALA A 126 10.66 3.24 0.64
C ALA A 126 11.61 2.48 -0.29
N ILE A 127 11.62 2.80 -1.59
CA ILE A 127 12.55 2.21 -2.57
C ILE A 127 14.00 2.46 -2.17
N ASP A 128 14.34 3.70 -1.80
CA ASP A 128 15.69 4.06 -1.37
C ASP A 128 16.09 3.27 -0.11
N ARG A 129 15.15 3.07 0.82
CA ARG A 129 15.36 2.30 2.04
C ARG A 129 15.73 0.83 1.76
N PHE A 130 15.08 0.21 0.78
CA PHE A 130 15.44 -1.14 0.34
C PHE A 130 16.74 -1.15 -0.46
N ALA A 131 17.00 -0.14 -1.29
CA ALA A 131 18.24 -0.04 -2.06
C ALA A 131 19.48 0.13 -1.16
N GLU A 132 19.37 0.78 0.00
CA GLU A 132 20.43 0.84 1.01
C GLU A 132 20.86 -0.55 1.52
N ARG A 133 19.96 -1.54 1.51
CA ARG A 133 20.17 -2.89 2.04
C ARG A 133 20.52 -3.92 0.98
N LEU A 134 19.86 -3.81 -0.15
CA LEU A 134 19.91 -4.81 -1.22
C LEU A 134 20.80 -4.38 -2.40
N GLY A 135 21.25 -3.11 -2.40
CA GLY A 135 21.81 -2.47 -3.58
C GLY A 135 20.70 -1.97 -4.52
N PRO A 136 21.08 -1.41 -5.67
CA PRO A 136 20.11 -0.90 -6.64
C PRO A 136 19.13 -2.01 -7.06
N PRO A 137 17.86 -1.66 -7.34
CA PRO A 137 16.88 -2.65 -7.79
C PRO A 137 17.35 -3.31 -9.10
N GLU A 138 17.12 -4.62 -9.21
CA GLU A 138 17.41 -5.37 -10.44
C GLU A 138 16.41 -5.04 -11.55
N CYS A 139 15.20 -4.60 -11.17
CA CYS A 139 14.21 -4.07 -12.07
C CYS A 139 13.68 -2.76 -11.50
N ASP A 140 13.85 -1.64 -12.21
CA ASP A 140 13.30 -0.33 -11.89
C ASP A 140 12.60 0.18 -13.15
N VAL A 141 11.29 0.13 -13.14
CA VAL A 141 10.47 0.41 -14.32
C VAL A 141 9.34 1.36 -13.99
N ARG A 142 8.90 2.10 -15.01
CA ARG A 142 7.73 2.98 -14.93
C ARG A 142 6.70 2.56 -15.96
N THR A 143 5.43 2.66 -15.59
CA THR A 143 4.29 2.46 -16.50
C THR A 143 3.27 3.56 -16.30
N GLU A 144 2.39 3.76 -17.28
CA GLU A 144 1.26 4.67 -17.08
C GLU A 144 0.24 4.03 -16.13
N GLY A 145 0.04 4.67 -14.99
CA GLY A 145 -1.10 4.43 -14.11
C GLY A 145 -2.36 5.01 -14.75
N ARG A 146 -3.44 4.27 -14.74
CA ARG A 146 -4.76 4.75 -15.13
C ARG A 146 -5.67 4.70 -13.94
N TYR A 147 -5.83 5.82 -13.29
CA TYR A 147 -6.90 5.99 -12.32
C TYR A 147 -8.08 6.75 -12.94
N LEU A 148 -9.29 6.35 -12.60
CA LEU A 148 -10.52 6.72 -13.30
C LEU A 148 -10.82 8.22 -13.37
N ALA A 149 -10.28 9.03 -12.48
CA ALA A 149 -10.64 10.44 -12.38
C ALA A 149 -9.47 11.44 -12.54
N ILE A 150 -8.22 11.03 -12.36
CA ILE A 150 -7.10 11.96 -12.10
C ILE A 150 -6.17 12.15 -13.30
N GLY A 151 -6.37 11.41 -14.38
CA GLY A 151 -5.52 11.53 -15.57
C GLY A 151 -4.39 10.51 -15.62
N ARG A 152 -3.41 10.78 -16.51
CA ARG A 152 -2.25 9.92 -16.71
C ARG A 152 -1.15 10.30 -15.73
N TYR A 153 -0.68 9.33 -14.96
CA TYR A 153 0.49 9.45 -14.11
C TYR A 153 1.39 8.23 -14.26
N SER A 154 2.61 8.34 -13.79
CA SER A 154 3.61 7.29 -13.92
C SER A 154 3.70 6.50 -12.62
N TRP A 155 3.38 5.21 -12.67
CA TRP A 155 3.65 4.27 -11.59
C TRP A 155 5.07 3.73 -11.69
N ARG A 156 5.81 3.78 -10.58
CA ARG A 156 7.16 3.24 -10.46
C ARG A 156 7.13 1.94 -9.69
N TYR A 157 7.79 0.92 -10.23
CA TYR A 157 8.02 -0.36 -9.57
C TYR A 157 9.50 -0.62 -9.45
N ALA A 158 9.97 -0.92 -8.24
CA ALA A 158 11.32 -1.40 -7.97
C ALA A 158 11.25 -2.83 -7.45
N ALA A 159 12.10 -3.72 -7.98
CA ALA A 159 12.08 -5.12 -7.62
C ALA A 159 13.49 -5.70 -7.45
N TRP A 160 13.60 -6.59 -6.47
CA TRP A 160 14.82 -7.35 -6.14
C TRP A 160 14.49 -8.83 -6.07
N ARG A 161 15.38 -9.66 -6.62
CA ARG A 161 15.29 -11.11 -6.51
C ARG A 161 15.99 -11.60 -5.24
N ARG A 162 15.38 -12.55 -4.55
CA ARG A 162 15.93 -13.19 -3.34
C ARG A 162 15.78 -14.72 -3.46
N GLY A 163 16.73 -15.37 -4.16
CA GLY A 163 16.56 -16.79 -4.49
C GLY A 163 15.31 -17.02 -5.35
N ASP A 164 14.39 -17.87 -4.87
CA ASP A 164 13.10 -18.13 -5.52
C ASP A 164 11.98 -17.22 -5.06
N THR A 165 12.34 -16.02 -4.59
CA THR A 165 11.40 -14.99 -4.11
C THR A 165 11.67 -13.65 -4.79
N ILE A 166 10.66 -12.83 -4.94
CA ILE A 166 10.76 -11.44 -5.36
C ILE A 166 10.29 -10.53 -4.22
N LEU A 167 11.02 -9.44 -4.00
CA LEU A 167 10.56 -8.29 -3.23
C LEU A 167 10.25 -7.16 -4.21
N VAL A 168 9.04 -6.62 -4.15
CA VAL A 168 8.58 -5.52 -5.01
C VAL A 168 8.10 -4.37 -4.14
N VAL A 169 8.47 -3.16 -4.50
CA VAL A 169 7.90 -1.91 -3.96
C VAL A 169 7.28 -1.14 -5.11
N GLY A 170 6.01 -0.80 -4.97
CA GLY A 170 5.29 -0.10 -6.02
C GLY A 170 3.83 0.16 -5.70
N PRO A 171 3.14 0.95 -6.52
CA PRO A 171 1.72 1.23 -6.33
C PRO A 171 0.83 0.05 -6.73
N ALA A 172 -0.29 -0.05 -6.05
CA ALA A 172 -1.37 -0.96 -6.33
C ALA A 172 -2.71 -0.24 -6.20
N LEU A 173 -3.79 -0.92 -6.55
CA LEU A 173 -5.14 -0.43 -6.32
C LEU A 173 -5.68 -1.07 -5.04
N ASP A 174 -6.19 -0.25 -4.13
CA ASP A 174 -6.75 -0.74 -2.88
C ASP A 174 -7.96 -1.65 -3.13
N GLY A 175 -7.91 -2.85 -2.53
CA GLY A 175 -8.98 -3.84 -2.67
C GLY A 175 -10.27 -3.44 -1.96
N TYR A 176 -10.20 -2.65 -0.90
CA TYR A 176 -11.35 -2.16 -0.14
C TYR A 176 -12.22 -1.19 -0.94
N SER A 177 -11.57 -0.32 -1.68
CA SER A 177 -12.24 0.67 -2.52
C SER A 177 -12.69 0.13 -3.87
N TYR A 178 -12.61 -1.18 -4.08
CA TYR A 178 -12.82 -1.82 -5.38
C TYR A 178 -11.90 -1.24 -6.47
N GLY A 179 -10.70 -0.84 -6.08
CA GLY A 179 -9.71 -0.26 -6.97
C GLY A 179 -9.98 1.21 -7.32
N GLN A 180 -10.70 1.93 -6.47
CA GLN A 180 -10.93 3.37 -6.65
C GLN A 180 -9.83 4.23 -6.03
N ASP A 181 -9.11 3.70 -5.02
CA ASP A 181 -8.02 4.37 -4.36
C ASP A 181 -6.70 3.66 -4.65
N GLU A 182 -5.61 4.38 -4.48
CA GLU A 182 -4.26 3.85 -4.66
C GLU A 182 -3.58 3.60 -3.33
N GLU A 183 -2.79 2.55 -3.30
CA GLU A 183 -1.90 2.26 -2.21
C GLU A 183 -0.48 2.00 -2.73
N ALA A 184 0.56 2.36 -1.97
CA ALA A 184 1.90 1.86 -2.22
C ALA A 184 2.20 0.72 -1.25
N VAL A 185 2.77 -0.35 -1.79
CA VAL A 185 2.91 -1.62 -1.09
C VAL A 185 4.32 -2.17 -1.17
N VAL A 186 4.68 -2.95 -0.16
CA VAL A 186 5.75 -3.94 -0.25
C VAL A 186 5.11 -5.30 -0.48
N TYR A 187 5.49 -5.95 -1.56
CA TYR A 187 5.08 -7.30 -1.88
C TYR A 187 6.28 -8.25 -1.81
N ILE A 188 6.10 -9.42 -1.21
CA ILE A 188 7.08 -10.51 -1.20
C ILE A 188 6.34 -11.80 -1.56
N GLY A 189 6.79 -12.50 -2.60
CA GLY A 189 6.15 -13.73 -3.03
C GLY A 189 7.06 -14.65 -3.82
N GLU A 190 6.57 -15.83 -4.13
CA GLU A 190 7.31 -16.81 -4.92
C GLU A 190 7.58 -16.29 -6.33
N PHE A 191 8.81 -16.44 -6.74
CA PHE A 191 9.26 -16.01 -8.05
C PHE A 191 10.46 -16.83 -8.49
N ALA A 192 10.23 -17.82 -9.34
CA ALA A 192 11.28 -18.73 -9.78
C ALA A 192 12.53 -18.00 -10.29
N GLN A 193 13.71 -18.49 -9.93
CA GLN A 193 14.98 -17.80 -10.16
C GLN A 193 15.26 -17.54 -11.64
N ASP A 194 14.78 -18.40 -12.52
CA ASP A 194 14.92 -18.28 -13.99
C ASP A 194 13.79 -17.48 -14.66
N ARG A 195 12.74 -17.11 -13.90
CA ARG A 195 11.64 -16.33 -14.43
C ARG A 195 12.09 -14.88 -14.71
N PRO A 196 11.86 -14.32 -15.89
CA PRO A 196 12.17 -12.91 -16.17
C PRO A 196 11.27 -12.00 -15.33
N PHE A 197 11.78 -10.81 -14.97
CA PHE A 197 10.93 -9.79 -14.34
C PHE A 197 9.73 -9.45 -15.23
N PRO A 198 8.57 -9.12 -14.61
CA PRO A 198 7.39 -8.68 -15.36
C PRO A 198 7.71 -7.45 -16.22
N ALA A 199 7.02 -7.28 -17.34
CA ALA A 199 6.99 -6.00 -18.01
C ALA A 199 6.31 -4.96 -17.12
N ALA A 200 6.62 -3.67 -17.32
CA ALA A 200 6.10 -2.60 -16.45
C ALA A 200 4.58 -2.65 -16.24
N ALA A 201 3.82 -2.93 -17.30
CA ALA A 201 2.36 -3.01 -17.24
C ALA A 201 1.82 -4.25 -16.48
N ASP A 202 2.66 -5.26 -16.26
CA ASP A 202 2.25 -6.53 -15.64
C ASP A 202 2.47 -6.54 -14.12
N PHE A 203 3.21 -5.56 -13.57
CA PHE A 203 3.45 -5.46 -12.11
C PHE A 203 2.14 -5.30 -11.33
N LEU A 204 1.20 -4.51 -11.81
CA LEU A 204 -0.09 -4.35 -11.17
C LEU A 204 -0.84 -5.70 -11.03
N GLY A 205 -0.70 -6.58 -12.04
CA GLY A 205 -1.28 -7.93 -11.97
C GLY A 205 -0.62 -8.83 -10.92
N LEU A 206 0.68 -8.62 -10.64
CA LEU A 206 1.41 -9.32 -9.58
C LEU A 206 0.99 -8.84 -8.18
N LEU A 207 0.68 -7.55 -8.03
CA LEU A 207 0.34 -6.90 -6.76
C LEU A 207 -1.16 -6.94 -6.42
N ARG A 208 -1.97 -7.68 -7.17
CA ARG A 208 -3.39 -7.85 -6.83
C ARG A 208 -3.54 -8.79 -5.64
N LYS A 209 -4.37 -8.36 -4.70
CA LYS A 209 -4.92 -9.21 -3.62
C LYS A 209 -5.86 -10.25 -4.19
#